data_e7ec41254e9973987dc84633d7d59e87
#
_entry.id   e7ec41254e9973987dc84633d7d59e87
#
_cell.length_a   1.000
_cell.length_b   1.000
_cell.length_c   1.000
_cell.angle_alpha   90.00
_cell.angle_beta   90.00
_cell.angle_gamma   90.00
#
_symmetry.space_group_name_H-M   'P 1'
#
loop_
_entity.id
_entity.type
_entity.pdbx_description
1 polymer ?
#
loop_
_entity_poly.entity_id
_entity_poly.type
_entity_poly.pdbx_seq_one_letter_code
_entity_poly.pdbx_strand_id
1 'polypeptide(L)'
;NPLQLFAYLSGVALATALWSGVQAINLEAKASYKAAAQTLGEGQYDLIRPKQGKTISMADYIALRKSGWLVSPVIDGYFDNVRLVGMDPLTLPSSFLFANSNLTNSISNNDLLESLITNKNTAKNLMSYTQVIFDQNVAPDIAVGDVSLVQKLLKYDEISYLIINPEQPLVQRQLKEITPHLNIQSIKQMTDVSQLTDSFHLNLSAFGLLSFAVGLFIVHSTIGLAFEQRRAMIRSMRSMGLSLRTLIILVTIEMIFFATIGAVIGIILGYLMAGLLLPDVAATLRGLYGANISGTLQLRLDWWVSGLLIALLGTALAISSQIWQITKLPILASSKPRAWMLVTTSYFNFQMKIAVVLLTLGGFCAILFDGLIAGFALLGALLIAAAVALPGLLAWCLRQLQKYAKAPLWSWFWADTRQQLPGLSLALMALLLAVSANIGVSTMVSSFRLTFTSFLDQRLAPELFLQVANEDQSIKLTNFLTEKGVEVLPLMSTETTISQQPVELFGIKIGDTYRNNWRFLEAIESPWNTILLGKGIIVNEQCARRTNLWVGDQVAIDLNFTLPIAAVVGDYGNPRGQVIITEEIFSTLYPKLYPARFGIRTNEPTERQYQIISQIGIDSDSIIDQKSLKAF
;
A
#
# COMPACT_ATOMS: atom_id res chain seq x y z
N ASN A 1 -25.79 7.93 -35.94
CA ASN A 1 -26.07 9.08 -35.05
C ASN A 1 -24.76 9.40 -34.28
N PRO A 2 -24.12 10.57 -34.56
CA PRO A 2 -22.79 10.88 -34.01
C PRO A 2 -22.79 10.96 -32.47
N LEU A 3 -23.90 11.39 -31.89
CA LEU A 3 -24.02 11.55 -30.43
C LEU A 3 -24.00 10.21 -29.69
N GLN A 4 -24.54 9.16 -30.31
CA GLN A 4 -24.50 7.80 -29.74
C GLN A 4 -23.12 7.19 -29.83
N LEU A 5 -22.44 7.39 -30.96
CA LEU A 5 -21.07 6.94 -31.17
C LEU A 5 -20.14 7.63 -30.16
N PHE A 6 -20.30 8.94 -29.95
CA PHE A 6 -19.57 9.68 -28.94
C PHE A 6 -19.82 9.15 -27.54
N ALA A 7 -21.10 8.93 -27.15
CA ALA A 7 -21.43 8.38 -25.84
C ALA A 7 -20.84 6.98 -25.62
N TYR A 8 -20.83 6.13 -26.65
CA TYR A 8 -20.25 4.80 -26.58
C TYR A 8 -18.70 4.87 -26.43
N LEU A 9 -18.04 5.65 -27.29
CA LEU A 9 -16.58 5.83 -27.23
C LEU A 9 -16.17 6.43 -25.88
N SER A 10 -16.88 7.47 -25.41
CA SER A 10 -16.58 8.09 -24.13
C SER A 10 -16.80 7.13 -22.95
N GLY A 11 -17.84 6.30 -22.99
CA GLY A 11 -18.12 5.30 -21.96
C GLY A 11 -17.02 4.24 -21.87
N VAL A 12 -16.60 3.68 -23.03
CA VAL A 12 -15.49 2.71 -23.09
C VAL A 12 -14.16 3.38 -22.68
N ALA A 13 -13.90 4.60 -23.17
CA ALA A 13 -12.68 5.33 -22.86
C ALA A 13 -12.58 5.63 -21.36
N LEU A 14 -13.68 6.09 -20.72
CA LEU A 14 -13.70 6.38 -19.29
C LEU A 14 -13.48 5.12 -18.45
N ALA A 15 -14.17 4.02 -18.80
CA ALA A 15 -14.02 2.74 -18.11
C ALA A 15 -12.58 2.23 -18.17
N THR A 16 -11.98 2.30 -19.36
CA THR A 16 -10.60 1.87 -19.60
C THR A 16 -9.61 2.82 -18.93
N ALA A 17 -9.84 4.12 -18.93
CA ALA A 17 -8.98 5.12 -18.30
C ALA A 17 -8.90 4.92 -16.79
N LEU A 18 -10.04 4.71 -16.12
CA LEU A 18 -10.08 4.45 -14.69
C LEU A 18 -9.31 3.18 -14.31
N TRP A 19 -9.52 2.08 -15.04
CA TRP A 19 -8.79 0.85 -14.80
C TRP A 19 -7.29 1.01 -15.08
N SER A 20 -6.93 1.50 -16.27
CA SER A 20 -5.52 1.59 -16.68
C SER A 20 -4.74 2.58 -15.82
N GLY A 21 -5.37 3.67 -15.38
CA GLY A 21 -4.77 4.65 -14.46
C GLY A 21 -4.43 4.05 -13.11
N VAL A 22 -5.36 3.32 -12.50
CA VAL A 22 -5.14 2.63 -11.21
C VAL A 22 -4.07 1.54 -11.35
N GLN A 23 -4.12 0.73 -12.42
CA GLN A 23 -3.13 -0.33 -12.65
C GLN A 23 -1.73 0.24 -12.94
N ALA A 24 -1.64 1.36 -13.67
CA ALA A 24 -0.37 2.01 -13.95
C ALA A 24 0.32 2.45 -12.65
N ILE A 25 -0.42 3.12 -11.73
CA ILE A 25 0.09 3.53 -10.42
C ILE A 25 0.51 2.30 -9.60
N ASN A 26 -0.34 1.27 -9.54
CA ASN A 26 -0.09 0.07 -8.75
C ASN A 26 1.14 -0.70 -9.22
N LEU A 27 1.28 -0.91 -10.52
CA LEU A 27 2.41 -1.62 -11.11
C LEU A 27 3.71 -0.82 -11.00
N GLU A 28 3.65 0.53 -11.16
CA GLU A 28 4.83 1.38 -10.99
C GLU A 28 5.30 1.39 -9.54
N ALA A 29 4.39 1.48 -8.57
CA ALA A 29 4.72 1.37 -7.16
C ALA A 29 5.40 0.03 -6.85
N LYS A 30 4.80 -1.10 -7.28
CA LYS A 30 5.40 -2.44 -7.09
C LYS A 30 6.77 -2.58 -7.73
N ALA A 31 6.93 -2.06 -8.94
CA ALA A 31 8.21 -2.12 -9.65
C ALA A 31 9.29 -1.28 -8.98
N SER A 32 8.93 -0.08 -8.49
CA SER A 32 9.86 0.79 -7.75
C SER A 32 10.31 0.14 -6.44
N TYR A 33 9.40 -0.48 -5.68
CA TYR A 33 9.77 -1.25 -4.48
C TYR A 33 10.71 -2.41 -4.79
N LYS A 34 10.35 -3.19 -5.82
CA LYS A 34 11.18 -4.32 -6.23
C LYS A 34 12.57 -3.88 -6.69
N ALA A 35 12.64 -2.82 -7.49
CA ALA A 35 13.91 -2.27 -7.96
C ALA A 35 14.74 -1.72 -6.78
N ALA A 36 14.13 -0.98 -5.84
CA ALA A 36 14.82 -0.48 -4.66
C ALA A 36 15.39 -1.61 -3.79
N ALA A 37 14.57 -2.63 -3.48
CA ALA A 37 15.00 -3.79 -2.72
C ALA A 37 16.14 -4.54 -3.41
N GLN A 38 16.05 -4.74 -4.73
CA GLN A 38 17.09 -5.39 -5.53
C GLN A 38 18.39 -4.58 -5.57
N THR A 39 18.30 -3.26 -5.74
CA THR A 39 19.47 -2.37 -5.80
C THR A 39 20.23 -2.32 -4.48
N LEU A 40 19.51 -2.43 -3.35
CA LEU A 40 20.10 -2.39 -2.00
C LEU A 40 20.53 -3.77 -1.49
N GLY A 41 20.24 -4.85 -2.22
CA GLY A 41 20.40 -6.22 -1.73
C GLY A 41 19.45 -6.58 -0.58
N GLU A 42 18.54 -5.67 -0.25
CA GLU A 42 17.55 -5.88 0.81
C GLU A 42 16.53 -6.93 0.35
N GLY A 43 16.29 -7.92 1.22
CA GLY A 43 15.37 -9.02 0.91
C GLY A 43 15.93 -10.13 -0.01
N GLN A 44 17.20 -10.03 -0.45
CA GLN A 44 17.88 -11.09 -1.19
C GLN A 44 19.01 -11.75 -0.40
N TYR A 45 19.64 -11.00 0.48
CA TYR A 45 20.80 -11.43 1.27
C TYR A 45 20.63 -11.05 2.73
N ASP A 46 21.18 -11.88 3.62
CA ASP A 46 21.32 -11.53 5.02
C ASP A 46 22.31 -10.37 5.16
N LEU A 47 22.01 -9.45 6.05
CA LEU A 47 22.83 -8.24 6.28
C LEU A 47 23.43 -8.27 7.69
N ILE A 48 24.65 -7.75 7.84
CA ILE A 48 25.21 -7.42 9.16
C ILE A 48 25.04 -5.92 9.39
N ARG A 49 24.41 -5.56 10.49
CA ARG A 49 24.24 -4.17 10.93
C ARG A 49 24.69 -3.98 12.37
N PRO A 50 25.09 -2.78 12.79
CA PRO A 50 25.39 -2.51 14.18
C PRO A 50 24.14 -2.58 15.03
N LYS A 51 24.22 -3.11 16.26
CA LYS A 51 23.14 -3.11 17.23
C LYS A 51 22.79 -1.70 17.72
N GLN A 52 23.80 -0.86 17.85
CA GLN A 52 23.71 0.55 18.22
C GLN A 52 24.62 1.36 17.31
N GLY A 53 24.19 2.59 16.96
CA GLY A 53 24.93 3.41 16.02
C GLY A 53 24.46 3.22 14.57
N LYS A 54 25.07 3.96 13.64
CA LYS A 54 24.71 3.96 12.21
C LYS A 54 25.71 3.22 11.32
N THR A 55 26.91 2.87 11.86
CA THR A 55 28.07 2.52 11.04
C THR A 55 28.89 1.36 11.63
N ILE A 56 29.59 0.67 10.75
CA ILE A 56 30.52 -0.42 11.06
C ILE A 56 31.93 0.08 10.79
N SER A 57 32.85 -0.15 11.72
CA SER A 57 34.24 0.26 11.54
C SER A 57 34.94 -0.61 10.50
N MET A 58 35.95 -0.03 9.81
CA MET A 58 36.80 -0.81 8.90
C MET A 58 37.56 -1.93 9.63
N ALA A 59 37.86 -1.74 10.93
CA ALA A 59 38.52 -2.75 11.76
C ALA A 59 37.62 -4.01 11.95
N ASP A 60 36.32 -3.80 12.17
CA ASP A 60 35.35 -4.89 12.31
C ASP A 60 35.21 -5.68 11.00
N TYR A 61 35.11 -4.98 9.88
CA TYR A 61 35.08 -5.62 8.56
C TYR A 61 36.29 -6.50 8.32
N ILE A 62 37.50 -5.96 8.59
CA ILE A 62 38.75 -6.71 8.44
C ILE A 62 38.79 -7.92 9.40
N ALA A 63 38.32 -7.78 10.64
CA ALA A 63 38.26 -8.87 11.60
C ALA A 63 37.33 -9.99 11.13
N LEU A 64 36.17 -9.66 10.58
CA LEU A 64 35.22 -10.63 10.01
C LEU A 64 35.83 -11.37 8.80
N ARG A 65 36.43 -10.63 7.87
CA ARG A 65 37.08 -11.24 6.69
C ARG A 65 38.22 -12.20 7.09
N LYS A 66 39.06 -11.80 8.05
CA LYS A 66 40.15 -12.65 8.58
C LYS A 66 39.62 -13.90 9.31
N SER A 67 38.42 -13.83 9.84
CA SER A 67 37.78 -14.95 10.56
C SER A 67 36.98 -15.89 9.64
N GLY A 68 37.06 -15.69 8.31
CA GLY A 68 36.45 -16.57 7.31
C GLY A 68 35.07 -16.13 6.82
N TRP A 69 34.56 -14.97 7.26
CA TRP A 69 33.28 -14.46 6.76
C TRP A 69 33.42 -13.89 5.35
N LEU A 70 32.59 -14.37 4.42
CA LEU A 70 32.45 -13.78 3.09
C LEU A 70 31.38 -12.69 3.14
N VAL A 71 31.81 -11.46 3.36
CA VAL A 71 30.96 -10.27 3.48
C VAL A 71 31.45 -9.18 2.53
N SER A 72 30.49 -8.41 1.99
CA SER A 72 30.75 -7.26 1.12
C SER A 72 30.34 -5.96 1.82
N PRO A 73 31.22 -4.92 1.85
CA PRO A 73 30.91 -3.64 2.48
C PRO A 73 29.98 -2.82 1.60
N VAL A 74 29.04 -2.13 2.25
CA VAL A 74 28.13 -1.18 1.61
C VAL A 74 28.18 0.14 2.35
N ILE A 75 28.33 1.22 1.58
CA ILE A 75 28.25 2.60 2.04
C ILE A 75 26.99 3.21 1.46
N ASP A 76 26.15 3.77 2.32
CA ASP A 76 24.85 4.30 1.98
C ASP A 76 24.70 5.71 2.56
N GLY A 77 24.44 6.67 1.70
CA GLY A 77 24.28 8.07 2.11
C GLY A 77 23.55 8.89 1.06
N TYR A 78 23.26 10.15 1.38
CA TYR A 78 22.56 11.07 0.48
C TYR A 78 23.51 12.16 -0.02
N PHE A 79 23.48 12.42 -1.31
CA PHE A 79 24.17 13.49 -1.98
C PHE A 79 23.20 14.20 -2.92
N ASP A 80 22.97 15.48 -2.70
CA ASP A 80 22.07 16.32 -3.51
C ASP A 80 20.69 15.68 -3.80
N ASN A 81 20.02 15.19 -2.77
CA ASN A 81 18.74 14.46 -2.82
C ASN A 81 18.78 13.09 -3.54
N VAL A 82 19.95 12.61 -3.95
CA VAL A 82 20.13 11.28 -4.53
C VAL A 82 20.78 10.37 -3.50
N ARG A 83 20.23 9.18 -3.30
CA ARG A 83 20.81 8.16 -2.44
C ARG A 83 21.96 7.49 -3.18
N LEU A 84 23.19 7.69 -2.69
CA LEU A 84 24.39 7.04 -3.22
C LEU A 84 24.66 5.76 -2.46
N VAL A 85 24.84 4.67 -3.17
CA VAL A 85 25.16 3.36 -2.61
C VAL A 85 26.49 2.87 -3.19
N GLY A 86 27.50 2.84 -2.33
CA GLY A 86 28.83 2.32 -2.66
C GLY A 86 28.93 0.84 -2.33
N MET A 87 29.31 0.03 -3.28
CA MET A 87 29.49 -1.42 -3.12
C MET A 87 30.83 -1.85 -3.71
N ASP A 88 31.44 -2.89 -3.15
CA ASP A 88 32.67 -3.47 -3.68
C ASP A 88 32.35 -4.60 -4.70
N PRO A 89 32.55 -4.38 -6.01
CA PRO A 89 32.21 -5.36 -7.04
C PRO A 89 32.93 -6.71 -6.88
N LEU A 90 34.10 -6.72 -6.23
CA LEU A 90 34.93 -7.91 -6.08
C LEU A 90 34.42 -8.88 -4.99
N THR A 91 33.69 -8.35 -4.00
CA THR A 91 33.22 -9.12 -2.84
C THR A 91 31.72 -9.37 -2.87
N LEU A 92 30.99 -8.75 -3.79
CA LEU A 92 29.55 -8.98 -3.97
C LEU A 92 29.24 -10.42 -4.42
N PRO A 93 28.10 -10.99 -3.99
CA PRO A 93 27.63 -12.27 -4.50
C PRO A 93 27.45 -12.22 -6.03
N SER A 94 27.77 -13.33 -6.72
CA SER A 94 27.67 -13.45 -8.18
C SER A 94 26.25 -13.27 -8.72
N SER A 95 25.24 -13.43 -7.89
CA SER A 95 23.83 -13.23 -8.21
C SER A 95 23.35 -11.77 -8.06
N PHE A 96 24.23 -10.86 -7.64
CA PHE A 96 23.88 -9.43 -7.53
C PHE A 96 23.72 -8.79 -8.92
N LEU A 97 22.88 -7.77 -9.05
CA LEU A 97 22.49 -7.11 -10.32
C LEU A 97 23.68 -6.72 -11.22
N PHE A 98 24.83 -6.33 -10.62
CA PHE A 98 26.01 -5.95 -11.39
C PHE A 98 26.80 -7.11 -12.00
N ALA A 99 26.69 -8.31 -11.41
CA ALA A 99 27.35 -9.49 -11.95
C ALA A 99 26.63 -10.04 -13.19
N ASN A 100 25.34 -9.76 -13.35
CA ASN A 100 24.49 -10.27 -14.43
C ASN A 100 24.11 -9.21 -15.50
N SER A 101 24.53 -7.97 -15.36
CA SER A 101 24.22 -6.94 -16.35
C SER A 101 25.11 -7.12 -17.59
N ASN A 102 24.51 -7.07 -18.77
CA ASN A 102 25.25 -7.02 -20.06
C ASN A 102 26.23 -5.84 -20.15
N LEU A 103 26.25 -4.99 -19.13
CA LEU A 103 27.14 -3.84 -18.96
C LEU A 103 28.60 -4.29 -18.74
N THR A 104 28.84 -5.43 -18.05
CA THR A 104 30.20 -5.95 -17.82
C THR A 104 30.91 -6.40 -19.11
N ASN A 105 30.16 -6.72 -20.17
CA ASN A 105 30.72 -7.15 -21.45
C ASN A 105 31.04 -5.99 -22.40
N SER A 106 30.57 -4.77 -22.14
CA SER A 106 30.70 -3.63 -23.04
C SER A 106 31.49 -2.44 -22.46
N ILE A 107 31.80 -2.45 -21.16
CA ILE A 107 32.46 -1.35 -20.46
C ILE A 107 33.78 -1.83 -19.88
N SER A 108 34.83 -1.00 -20.01
CA SER A 108 36.14 -1.29 -19.41
C SER A 108 36.02 -1.34 -17.88
N ASN A 109 36.71 -2.27 -17.21
CA ASN A 109 36.72 -2.37 -15.74
C ASN A 109 37.12 -1.05 -15.05
N ASN A 110 37.94 -0.24 -15.69
CA ASN A 110 38.31 1.07 -15.14
C ASN A 110 37.16 2.09 -15.19
N ASP A 111 36.32 2.03 -16.22
CA ASP A 111 35.19 2.95 -16.34
C ASP A 111 34.09 2.63 -15.30
N LEU A 112 33.96 1.38 -14.89
CA LEU A 112 33.03 0.95 -13.84
C LEU A 112 33.42 1.46 -12.44
N LEU A 113 34.72 1.53 -12.17
CA LEU A 113 35.24 2.02 -10.86
C LEU A 113 35.08 3.54 -10.68
N GLU A 114 35.01 4.30 -11.79
CA GLU A 114 34.92 5.76 -11.77
C GLU A 114 33.52 6.28 -12.15
N SER A 115 32.55 5.40 -12.37
CA SER A 115 31.21 5.77 -12.82
C SER A 115 30.14 5.42 -11.78
N LEU A 116 29.08 6.23 -11.76
CA LEU A 116 27.84 5.90 -11.06
C LEU A 116 26.81 5.31 -12.01
N ILE A 117 26.19 4.23 -11.62
CA ILE A 117 25.11 3.57 -12.39
C ILE A 117 23.79 4.02 -11.80
N THR A 118 22.93 4.62 -12.61
CA THR A 118 21.64 5.15 -12.17
C THR A 118 20.63 5.22 -13.30
N ASN A 119 19.39 5.52 -12.94
CA ASN A 119 18.31 5.75 -13.90
C ASN A 119 18.50 7.07 -14.65
N LYS A 120 17.99 7.17 -15.87
CA LYS A 120 18.12 8.34 -16.76
C LYS A 120 17.61 9.66 -16.12
N ASN A 121 16.61 9.58 -15.26
CA ASN A 121 16.05 10.77 -14.61
C ASN A 121 16.98 11.32 -13.51
N THR A 122 17.57 10.44 -12.72
CA THR A 122 18.50 10.77 -11.63
C THR A 122 19.87 11.22 -12.15
N ALA A 123 20.26 10.72 -13.33
CA ALA A 123 21.55 11.02 -13.93
C ALA A 123 21.80 12.50 -14.16
N LYS A 124 20.77 13.29 -14.48
CA LYS A 124 20.90 14.72 -14.75
C LYS A 124 21.53 15.50 -13.58
N ASN A 125 21.26 15.06 -12.36
CA ASN A 125 21.77 15.72 -11.15
C ASN A 125 23.22 15.33 -10.84
N LEU A 126 23.68 14.16 -11.35
CA LEU A 126 24.99 13.60 -11.03
C LEU A 126 26.04 13.79 -12.12
N MET A 127 25.63 14.08 -13.35
CA MET A 127 26.55 14.25 -14.51
C MET A 127 27.58 15.37 -14.34
N SER A 128 27.33 16.35 -13.44
CA SER A 128 28.27 17.43 -13.15
C SER A 128 29.41 17.01 -12.23
N TYR A 129 29.30 15.87 -11.55
CA TYR A 129 30.24 15.43 -10.51
C TYR A 129 31.06 14.20 -10.91
N THR A 130 30.51 13.30 -11.75
CA THR A 130 31.18 12.07 -12.16
C THR A 130 30.59 11.51 -13.46
N GLN A 131 31.24 10.52 -14.05
CA GLN A 131 30.67 9.78 -15.17
C GLN A 131 29.46 8.97 -14.72
N VAL A 132 28.42 8.93 -15.56
CA VAL A 132 27.17 8.27 -15.23
C VAL A 132 26.78 7.27 -16.32
N ILE A 133 26.55 6.04 -15.92
CA ILE A 133 26.07 4.95 -16.77
C ILE A 133 24.58 4.76 -16.53
N PHE A 134 23.81 4.63 -17.62
CA PHE A 134 22.37 4.47 -17.53
C PHE A 134 21.98 3.01 -17.46
N ASP A 135 21.25 2.63 -16.38
CA ASP A 135 20.58 1.34 -16.27
C ASP A 135 19.13 1.57 -15.82
N GLN A 136 18.18 1.01 -16.58
CA GLN A 136 16.76 1.11 -16.27
C GLN A 136 16.34 0.23 -15.06
N ASN A 137 17.17 -0.74 -14.67
CA ASN A 137 16.92 -1.61 -13.55
C ASN A 137 17.26 -0.95 -12.20
N VAL A 138 18.03 0.13 -12.19
CA VAL A 138 18.32 0.90 -10.99
C VAL A 138 17.11 1.76 -10.62
N ALA A 139 16.72 1.71 -9.36
CA ALA A 139 15.61 2.49 -8.86
C ALA A 139 15.86 4.00 -9.04
N PRO A 140 14.81 4.80 -9.29
CA PRO A 140 14.92 6.25 -9.34
C PRO A 140 15.40 6.82 -8.00
N ASP A 141 16.09 7.97 -8.09
CA ASP A 141 16.72 8.66 -6.97
C ASP A 141 17.78 7.83 -6.21
N ILE A 142 18.23 6.72 -6.81
CA ILE A 142 19.35 5.91 -6.33
C ILE A 142 20.44 5.89 -7.40
N ALA A 143 21.69 6.02 -6.96
CA ALA A 143 22.86 5.79 -7.80
C ALA A 143 23.81 4.83 -7.10
N VAL A 144 24.33 3.87 -7.83
CA VAL A 144 25.21 2.83 -7.32
C VAL A 144 26.57 2.94 -7.99
N GLY A 145 27.61 2.80 -7.20
CA GLY A 145 28.99 2.86 -7.71
C GLY A 145 29.96 2.09 -6.84
N ASP A 146 31.22 2.19 -7.17
CA ASP A 146 32.28 1.62 -6.35
C ASP A 146 32.34 2.29 -4.97
N VAL A 147 32.64 1.51 -3.94
CA VAL A 147 32.83 1.98 -2.55
C VAL A 147 33.75 3.20 -2.49
N SER A 148 34.88 3.17 -3.21
CA SER A 148 35.89 4.23 -3.16
C SER A 148 35.39 5.54 -3.81
N LEU A 149 34.60 5.45 -4.86
CA LEU A 149 33.99 6.61 -5.51
C LEU A 149 32.94 7.24 -4.60
N VAL A 150 32.07 6.43 -4.02
CA VAL A 150 31.00 6.91 -3.13
C VAL A 150 31.58 7.50 -1.84
N GLN A 151 32.65 6.93 -1.28
CA GLN A 151 33.37 7.51 -0.14
C GLN A 151 33.89 8.92 -0.44
N LYS A 152 34.48 9.11 -1.63
CA LYS A 152 34.97 10.43 -2.05
C LYS A 152 33.84 11.45 -2.18
N LEU A 153 32.70 11.05 -2.76
CA LEU A 153 31.56 11.95 -2.96
C LEU A 153 30.87 12.31 -1.65
N LEU A 154 30.65 11.34 -0.77
CA LEU A 154 29.99 11.53 0.52
C LEU A 154 30.95 12.11 1.59
N LYS A 155 32.27 12.05 1.37
CA LYS A 155 33.29 12.36 2.36
C LYS A 155 33.14 11.55 3.65
N TYR A 156 32.91 10.26 3.51
CA TYR A 156 32.49 9.36 4.58
C TYR A 156 33.26 8.04 4.49
N ASP A 157 33.99 7.68 5.57
CA ASP A 157 34.93 6.55 5.57
C ASP A 157 34.38 5.30 6.27
N GLU A 158 33.19 5.37 6.83
CA GLU A 158 32.58 4.26 7.60
C GLU A 158 31.62 3.44 6.75
N ILE A 159 31.48 2.15 7.08
CA ILE A 159 30.62 1.21 6.39
C ILE A 159 29.22 1.26 7.00
N SER A 160 28.18 1.39 6.19
CA SER A 160 26.79 1.43 6.67
C SER A 160 26.27 0.05 7.07
N TYR A 161 26.55 -0.97 6.27
CA TYR A 161 26.21 -2.37 6.56
C TYR A 161 27.03 -3.32 5.69
N LEU A 162 27.00 -4.63 6.02
CA LEU A 162 27.68 -5.65 5.24
C LEU A 162 26.65 -6.62 4.65
N ILE A 163 26.81 -7.00 3.40
CA ILE A 163 26.03 -8.05 2.74
C ILE A 163 26.73 -9.40 2.99
N ILE A 164 25.99 -10.40 3.45
CA ILE A 164 26.50 -11.76 3.65
C ILE A 164 26.35 -12.54 2.34
N ASN A 165 27.46 -13.11 1.85
CA ASN A 165 27.39 -13.99 0.70
C ASN A 165 26.64 -15.28 1.10
N PRO A 166 25.67 -15.77 0.30
CA PRO A 166 24.97 -17.04 0.57
C PRO A 166 25.90 -18.25 0.68
N GLU A 167 27.00 -18.25 -0.06
CA GLU A 167 27.99 -19.32 -0.07
C GLU A 167 29.06 -19.09 1.01
N GLN A 168 28.71 -19.28 2.28
CA GLN A 168 29.67 -19.15 3.38
C GLN A 168 30.53 -20.40 3.53
N PRO A 169 31.82 -20.27 3.92
CA PRO A 169 32.68 -21.42 4.27
C PRO A 169 32.10 -22.20 5.45
N LEU A 170 32.30 -23.53 5.43
CA LEU A 170 31.85 -24.41 6.50
C LEU A 170 32.53 -24.15 7.86
N VAL A 171 33.72 -23.55 7.86
CA VAL A 171 34.51 -23.24 9.06
C VAL A 171 34.62 -21.73 9.20
N GLN A 172 33.73 -21.16 10.02
CA GLN A 172 33.79 -19.74 10.42
C GLN A 172 33.52 -19.62 11.92
N ARG A 173 34.14 -18.63 12.57
CA ARG A 173 33.85 -18.29 13.97
C ARG A 173 32.49 -17.60 14.06
N GLN A 174 31.81 -17.77 15.19
CA GLN A 174 30.51 -17.11 15.39
C GLN A 174 30.67 -15.59 15.42
N LEU A 175 29.72 -14.87 14.78
CA LEU A 175 29.72 -13.41 14.73
C LEU A 175 29.84 -12.77 16.12
N LYS A 176 29.12 -13.34 17.12
CA LYS A 176 29.12 -12.83 18.51
C LYS A 176 30.49 -12.87 19.20
N GLU A 177 31.37 -13.78 18.78
CA GLU A 177 32.73 -13.91 19.35
C GLU A 177 33.71 -12.89 18.75
N ILE A 178 33.48 -12.49 17.47
CA ILE A 178 34.38 -11.58 16.74
C ILE A 178 33.96 -10.13 16.97
N THR A 179 32.65 -9.87 16.78
CA THR A 179 32.06 -8.53 16.84
C THR A 179 30.72 -8.59 17.59
N PRO A 180 30.72 -8.55 18.93
CA PRO A 180 29.51 -8.71 19.75
C PRO A 180 28.53 -7.55 19.61
N HIS A 181 28.96 -6.40 19.10
CA HIS A 181 28.15 -5.20 18.83
C HIS A 181 27.45 -5.22 17.46
N LEU A 182 27.71 -6.23 16.63
CA LEU A 182 27.03 -6.41 15.35
C LEU A 182 25.93 -7.48 15.44
N ASN A 183 24.94 -7.39 14.56
CA ASN A 183 23.84 -8.36 14.46
C ASN A 183 23.58 -8.76 13.01
N ILE A 184 23.17 -10.02 12.80
CA ILE A 184 22.71 -10.50 11.50
C ILE A 184 21.21 -10.21 11.37
N GLN A 185 20.85 -9.45 10.37
CA GLN A 185 19.48 -9.21 9.97
C GLN A 185 19.13 -10.17 8.81
N SER A 186 18.34 -11.20 9.11
CA SER A 186 18.00 -12.24 8.14
C SER A 186 16.95 -11.75 7.12
N ILE A 187 16.99 -12.32 5.90
CA ILE A 187 16.01 -12.11 4.82
C ILE A 187 14.56 -12.26 5.33
N LYS A 188 14.30 -13.24 6.20
CA LYS A 188 12.97 -13.49 6.78
C LYS A 188 12.44 -12.30 7.59
N GLN A 189 13.32 -11.47 8.15
CA GLN A 189 12.95 -10.28 8.93
C GLN A 189 12.61 -9.08 8.04
N MET A 190 13.12 -9.06 6.81
CA MET A 190 12.89 -7.97 5.84
C MET A 190 11.63 -8.19 4.98
N THR A 191 11.16 -9.41 4.85
CA THR A 191 9.96 -9.78 4.07
C THR A 191 8.68 -9.13 4.62
N ASP A 192 8.72 -8.62 5.84
CA ASP A 192 7.57 -8.04 6.51
C ASP A 192 7.14 -6.66 5.97
N VAL A 193 8.05 -5.90 5.37
CA VAL A 193 7.70 -4.62 4.72
C VAL A 193 6.83 -4.88 3.48
N SER A 194 7.04 -5.99 2.79
CA SER A 194 6.21 -6.37 1.64
C SER A 194 4.76 -6.66 2.03
N GLN A 195 4.52 -7.23 3.23
CA GLN A 195 3.17 -7.52 3.70
C GLN A 195 2.35 -6.26 4.00
N LEU A 196 2.99 -5.18 4.46
CA LEU A 196 2.34 -3.88 4.66
C LEU A 196 1.92 -3.24 3.34
N THR A 197 2.80 -3.33 2.35
CA THR A 197 2.52 -2.81 0.99
C THR A 197 1.52 -3.68 0.25
N ASP A 198 1.45 -4.99 0.52
CA ASP A 198 0.49 -5.90 -0.11
C ASP A 198 -0.96 -5.53 0.21
N SER A 199 -1.26 -5.13 1.46
CA SER A 199 -2.59 -4.64 1.83
C SER A 199 -2.96 -3.36 1.07
N PHE A 200 -2.01 -2.43 0.89
CA PHE A 200 -2.22 -1.22 0.09
C PHE A 200 -2.49 -1.56 -1.38
N HIS A 201 -1.67 -2.43 -1.97
CA HIS A 201 -1.83 -2.87 -3.36
C HIS A 201 -3.13 -3.64 -3.60
N LEU A 202 -3.58 -4.42 -2.63
CA LEU A 202 -4.84 -5.14 -2.68
C LEU A 202 -6.02 -4.16 -2.66
N ASN A 203 -6.00 -3.15 -1.80
CA ASN A 203 -6.98 -2.08 -1.76
C ASN A 203 -7.03 -1.32 -3.10
N LEU A 204 -5.87 -0.92 -3.63
CA LEU A 204 -5.78 -0.21 -4.90
C LEU A 204 -6.30 -1.06 -6.06
N SER A 205 -6.00 -2.36 -6.06
CA SER A 205 -6.51 -3.31 -7.07
C SER A 205 -8.04 -3.49 -6.95
N ALA A 206 -8.57 -3.53 -5.73
CA ALA A 206 -10.02 -3.60 -5.48
C ALA A 206 -10.74 -2.35 -6.00
N PHE A 207 -10.18 -1.15 -5.82
CA PHE A 207 -10.71 0.07 -6.40
C PHE A 207 -10.66 0.07 -7.93
N GLY A 208 -9.57 -0.44 -8.52
CA GLY A 208 -9.48 -0.65 -9.96
C GLY A 208 -10.59 -1.54 -10.47
N LEU A 209 -10.83 -2.68 -9.82
CA LEU A 209 -11.89 -3.62 -10.17
C LEU A 209 -13.30 -2.99 -10.03
N LEU A 210 -13.53 -2.23 -8.96
CA LEU A 210 -14.79 -1.51 -8.75
C LEU A 210 -15.01 -0.45 -9.84
N SER A 211 -13.98 0.33 -10.17
CA SER A 211 -14.01 1.31 -11.26
C SER A 211 -14.29 0.66 -12.61
N PHE A 212 -13.71 -0.52 -12.86
CA PHE A 212 -14.01 -1.33 -14.03
C PHE A 212 -15.48 -1.80 -14.06
N ALA A 213 -16.01 -2.26 -12.92
CA ALA A 213 -17.41 -2.66 -12.83
C ALA A 213 -18.37 -1.50 -13.16
N VAL A 214 -18.10 -0.29 -12.61
CA VAL A 214 -18.85 0.93 -12.97
C VAL A 214 -18.75 1.21 -14.46
N GLY A 215 -17.55 1.16 -15.03
CA GLY A 215 -17.31 1.34 -16.46
C GLY A 215 -18.06 0.33 -17.31
N LEU A 216 -18.07 -0.94 -16.90
CA LEU A 216 -18.82 -2.00 -17.58
C LEU A 216 -20.32 -1.70 -17.62
N PHE A 217 -20.91 -1.20 -16.53
CA PHE A 217 -22.31 -0.78 -16.51
C PHE A 217 -22.59 0.42 -17.42
N ILE A 218 -21.66 1.39 -17.48
CA ILE A 218 -21.76 2.54 -18.39
C ILE A 218 -21.73 2.06 -19.85
N VAL A 219 -20.78 1.19 -20.21
CA VAL A 219 -20.67 0.61 -21.56
C VAL A 219 -21.91 -0.19 -21.89
N HIS A 220 -22.36 -1.05 -20.97
CA HIS A 220 -23.57 -1.85 -21.16
C HIS A 220 -24.83 -0.99 -21.35
N SER A 221 -24.98 0.08 -20.58
CA SER A 221 -26.08 1.04 -20.71
C SER A 221 -26.07 1.74 -22.07
N THR A 222 -24.88 2.19 -22.49
CA THR A 222 -24.71 2.92 -23.76
C THR A 222 -24.97 2.02 -24.97
N ILE A 223 -24.44 0.78 -24.94
CA ILE A 223 -24.71 -0.24 -25.98
C ILE A 223 -26.22 -0.57 -26.00
N GLY A 224 -26.84 -0.74 -24.83
CA GLY A 224 -28.27 -1.02 -24.70
C GLY A 224 -29.13 0.07 -25.34
N LEU A 225 -28.82 1.33 -25.05
CA LEU A 225 -29.53 2.48 -25.63
C LEU A 225 -29.35 2.55 -27.15
N ALA A 226 -28.13 2.38 -27.65
CA ALA A 226 -27.83 2.34 -29.07
C ALA A 226 -28.58 1.21 -29.79
N PHE A 227 -28.69 0.08 -29.13
CA PHE A 227 -29.42 -1.07 -29.65
C PHE A 227 -30.94 -0.82 -29.72
N GLU A 228 -31.56 -0.29 -28.67
CA GLU A 228 -32.98 0.04 -28.66
C GLU A 228 -33.36 0.98 -29.82
N GLN A 229 -32.55 1.97 -30.10
CA GLN A 229 -32.76 2.92 -31.19
C GLN A 229 -32.59 2.28 -32.58
N ARG A 230 -31.72 1.27 -32.73
CA ARG A 230 -31.49 0.53 -33.98
C ARG A 230 -32.47 -0.63 -34.18
N ARG A 231 -33.28 -0.94 -33.21
CA ARG A 231 -34.19 -2.11 -33.18
C ARG A 231 -35.16 -2.15 -34.32
N ALA A 232 -35.73 -1.00 -34.72
CA ALA A 232 -36.64 -0.91 -35.85
C ALA A 232 -35.92 -1.26 -37.16
N MET A 233 -34.71 -0.75 -37.35
CA MET A 233 -33.86 -1.01 -38.52
C MET A 233 -33.47 -2.51 -38.59
N ILE A 234 -33.05 -3.10 -37.48
CA ILE A 234 -32.74 -4.52 -37.37
C ILE A 234 -33.91 -5.40 -37.79
N ARG A 235 -35.13 -5.03 -37.35
CA ARG A 235 -36.37 -5.73 -37.74
C ARG A 235 -36.63 -5.62 -39.23
N SER A 236 -36.51 -4.42 -39.82
CA SER A 236 -36.65 -4.22 -41.26
C SER A 236 -35.67 -5.03 -42.08
N MET A 237 -34.41 -5.06 -41.68
CA MET A 237 -33.39 -5.87 -42.34
C MET A 237 -33.71 -7.38 -42.29
N ARG A 238 -34.18 -7.85 -41.13
CA ARG A 238 -34.60 -9.25 -41.00
C ARG A 238 -35.85 -9.59 -41.84
N SER A 239 -36.80 -8.66 -41.94
CA SER A 239 -37.99 -8.86 -42.81
C SER A 239 -37.62 -8.84 -44.29
N MET A 240 -36.55 -8.18 -44.71
CA MET A 240 -35.99 -8.22 -46.04
C MET A 240 -35.14 -9.46 -46.33
N GLY A 241 -35.04 -10.42 -45.40
CA GLY A 241 -34.34 -11.69 -45.60
C GLY A 241 -32.92 -11.75 -45.10
N LEU A 242 -32.41 -10.73 -44.42
CA LEU A 242 -31.04 -10.78 -43.86
C LEU A 242 -30.94 -11.85 -42.76
N SER A 243 -29.93 -12.73 -42.86
CA SER A 243 -29.77 -13.81 -41.89
C SER A 243 -29.42 -13.28 -40.51
N LEU A 244 -29.93 -13.93 -39.44
CA LEU A 244 -29.63 -13.57 -38.06
C LEU A 244 -28.10 -13.59 -37.78
N ARG A 245 -27.39 -14.59 -38.35
CA ARG A 245 -25.95 -14.75 -38.16
C ARG A 245 -25.18 -13.57 -38.75
N THR A 246 -25.49 -13.14 -39.96
CA THR A 246 -24.85 -12.02 -40.63
C THR A 246 -25.04 -10.73 -39.81
N LEU A 247 -26.24 -10.52 -39.29
CA LEU A 247 -26.55 -9.33 -38.48
C LEU A 247 -25.79 -9.29 -37.17
N ILE A 248 -25.72 -10.44 -36.48
CA ILE A 248 -24.92 -10.56 -35.23
C ILE A 248 -23.45 -10.27 -35.51
N ILE A 249 -22.88 -10.87 -36.56
CA ILE A 249 -21.47 -10.67 -36.91
C ILE A 249 -21.17 -9.20 -37.22
N LEU A 250 -22.02 -8.55 -38.02
CA LEU A 250 -21.84 -7.13 -38.37
C LEU A 250 -21.89 -6.22 -37.12
N VAL A 251 -22.88 -6.41 -36.25
CA VAL A 251 -23.01 -5.62 -35.02
C VAL A 251 -21.81 -5.88 -34.10
N THR A 252 -21.39 -7.13 -33.97
CA THR A 252 -20.25 -7.48 -33.11
C THR A 252 -18.94 -6.85 -33.61
N ILE A 253 -18.67 -6.93 -34.92
CA ILE A 253 -17.48 -6.33 -35.53
C ILE A 253 -17.50 -4.79 -35.33
N GLU A 254 -18.64 -4.15 -35.60
CA GLU A 254 -18.81 -2.72 -35.41
C GLU A 254 -18.51 -2.33 -33.95
N MET A 255 -19.08 -3.04 -32.99
CA MET A 255 -18.90 -2.72 -31.56
C MET A 255 -17.47 -2.97 -31.09
N ILE A 256 -16.83 -4.07 -31.50
CA ILE A 256 -15.41 -4.35 -31.18
C ILE A 256 -14.49 -3.28 -31.79
N PHE A 257 -14.74 -2.86 -33.01
CA PHE A 257 -13.95 -1.81 -33.67
C PHE A 257 -13.99 -0.49 -32.88
N PHE A 258 -15.18 -0.02 -32.52
CA PHE A 258 -15.31 1.19 -31.71
C PHE A 258 -14.82 1.00 -30.27
N ALA A 259 -14.98 -0.19 -29.69
CA ALA A 259 -14.40 -0.51 -28.39
C ALA A 259 -12.88 -0.42 -28.38
N THR A 260 -12.22 -0.90 -29.43
CA THR A 260 -10.77 -0.80 -29.55
C THR A 260 -10.29 0.65 -29.63
N ILE A 261 -10.99 1.49 -30.41
CA ILE A 261 -10.70 2.94 -30.47
C ILE A 261 -10.90 3.59 -29.10
N GLY A 262 -12.04 3.31 -28.46
CA GLY A 262 -12.34 3.81 -27.10
C GLY A 262 -11.31 3.34 -26.07
N ALA A 263 -10.87 2.09 -26.15
CA ALA A 263 -9.84 1.55 -25.29
C ALA A 263 -8.49 2.26 -25.44
N VAL A 264 -8.05 2.51 -26.66
CA VAL A 264 -6.80 3.24 -26.93
C VAL A 264 -6.87 4.65 -26.36
N ILE A 265 -7.99 5.37 -26.60
CA ILE A 265 -8.21 6.70 -26.01
C ILE A 265 -8.21 6.60 -24.47
N GLY A 266 -8.88 5.58 -23.91
CA GLY A 266 -8.94 5.35 -22.48
C GLY A 266 -7.58 5.06 -21.84
N ILE A 267 -6.74 4.27 -22.50
CA ILE A 267 -5.37 3.99 -22.04
C ILE A 267 -4.54 5.28 -22.00
N ILE A 268 -4.63 6.11 -23.05
CA ILE A 268 -3.92 7.40 -23.09
C ILE A 268 -4.40 8.32 -21.96
N LEU A 269 -5.71 8.45 -21.77
CA LEU A 269 -6.28 9.24 -20.67
C LEU A 269 -5.88 8.67 -19.30
N GLY A 270 -5.89 7.35 -19.12
CA GLY A 270 -5.44 6.68 -17.91
C GLY A 270 -3.98 6.94 -17.60
N TYR A 271 -3.12 6.95 -18.62
CA TYR A 271 -1.71 7.31 -18.48
C TYR A 271 -1.54 8.76 -18.03
N LEU A 272 -2.26 9.69 -18.64
CA LEU A 272 -2.21 11.10 -18.25
C LEU A 272 -2.69 11.30 -16.81
N MET A 273 -3.81 10.67 -16.42
CA MET A 273 -4.32 10.72 -15.04
C MET A 273 -3.34 10.11 -14.04
N ALA A 274 -2.77 8.94 -14.37
CA ALA A 274 -1.77 8.30 -13.53
C ALA A 274 -0.52 9.17 -13.37
N GLY A 275 -0.05 9.81 -14.43
CA GLY A 275 1.09 10.72 -14.40
C GLY A 275 0.87 11.96 -13.52
N LEU A 276 -0.37 12.47 -13.47
CA LEU A 276 -0.73 13.58 -12.60
C LEU A 276 -0.85 13.18 -11.13
N LEU A 277 -1.32 11.96 -10.83
CA LEU A 277 -1.58 11.49 -9.47
C LEU A 277 -0.36 10.78 -8.84
N LEU A 278 0.53 10.22 -9.65
CA LEU A 278 1.67 9.45 -9.17
C LEU A 278 2.59 10.22 -8.21
N PRO A 279 2.91 11.51 -8.43
CA PRO A 279 3.74 12.28 -7.49
C PRO A 279 3.14 12.36 -6.08
N ASP A 280 1.83 12.57 -5.97
CA ASP A 280 1.12 12.65 -4.68
C ASP A 280 1.09 11.28 -3.98
N VAL A 281 0.85 10.21 -4.74
CA VAL A 281 0.90 8.83 -4.25
C VAL A 281 2.32 8.46 -3.81
N ALA A 282 3.33 8.83 -4.58
CA ALA A 282 4.73 8.60 -4.25
C ALA A 282 5.14 9.34 -2.97
N ALA A 283 4.72 10.60 -2.81
CA ALA A 283 4.96 11.38 -1.59
C ALA A 283 4.30 10.73 -0.36
N THR A 284 3.05 10.28 -0.51
CA THR A 284 2.31 9.59 0.57
C THR A 284 3.00 8.28 0.97
N LEU A 285 3.41 7.46 0.00
CA LEU A 285 4.07 6.18 0.26
C LEU A 285 5.48 6.38 0.83
N ARG A 286 6.19 7.43 0.42
CA ARG A 286 7.49 7.81 1.02
C ARG A 286 7.33 8.22 2.48
N GLY A 287 6.33 9.05 2.79
CA GLY A 287 6.06 9.50 4.15
C GLY A 287 5.59 8.39 5.10
N LEU A 288 4.73 7.47 4.61
CA LEU A 288 4.13 6.41 5.43
C LEU A 288 5.04 5.18 5.59
N TYR A 289 5.74 4.80 4.53
CA TYR A 289 6.47 3.52 4.48
C TYR A 289 7.98 3.70 4.23
N GLY A 290 8.48 4.93 4.15
CA GLY A 290 9.88 5.21 3.83
C GLY A 290 10.29 4.76 2.42
N ALA A 291 9.33 4.53 1.54
CA ALA A 291 9.56 3.93 0.24
C ALA A 291 9.88 5.00 -0.81
N ASN A 292 11.06 4.91 -1.39
CA ASN A 292 11.46 5.76 -2.52
C ASN A 292 10.80 5.24 -3.80
N ILE A 293 9.66 5.84 -4.15
CA ILE A 293 8.97 5.60 -5.41
C ILE A 293 9.30 6.73 -6.37
N SER A 294 9.60 6.37 -7.62
CA SER A 294 9.76 7.40 -8.66
C SER A 294 8.44 8.11 -8.88
N GLY A 295 8.47 9.43 -8.83
CA GLY A 295 7.33 10.26 -9.22
C GLY A 295 7.08 10.29 -10.73
N THR A 296 7.76 9.46 -11.53
CA THR A 296 7.68 9.42 -12.99
C THR A 296 7.20 8.05 -13.48
N LEU A 297 6.18 8.06 -14.34
CA LEU A 297 5.60 6.87 -14.92
C LEU A 297 6.46 6.34 -16.07
N GLN A 298 6.79 5.05 -16.05
CA GLN A 298 7.42 4.36 -17.15
C GLN A 298 6.37 3.68 -18.03
N LEU A 299 6.57 3.74 -19.37
CA LEU A 299 5.71 3.07 -20.33
C LEU A 299 5.98 1.56 -20.31
N ARG A 300 5.10 0.79 -19.67
CA ARG A 300 5.18 -0.68 -19.62
C ARG A 300 4.08 -1.30 -20.47
N LEU A 301 4.44 -2.30 -21.27
CA LEU A 301 3.49 -2.99 -22.16
C LEU A 301 2.41 -3.75 -21.39
N ASP A 302 2.71 -4.24 -20.19
CA ASP A 302 1.81 -5.11 -19.41
C ASP A 302 0.47 -4.44 -19.08
N TRP A 303 0.48 -3.16 -18.66
CA TRP A 303 -0.77 -2.49 -18.32
C TRP A 303 -1.53 -2.00 -19.57
N TRP A 304 -0.86 -1.75 -20.70
CA TRP A 304 -1.52 -1.47 -21.96
C TRP A 304 -2.31 -2.67 -22.44
N VAL A 305 -1.70 -3.85 -22.43
CA VAL A 305 -2.33 -5.11 -22.81
C VAL A 305 -3.50 -5.42 -21.85
N SER A 306 -3.32 -5.25 -20.55
CA SER A 306 -4.39 -5.48 -19.56
C SER A 306 -5.56 -4.52 -19.75
N GLY A 307 -5.32 -3.23 -20.02
CA GLY A 307 -6.34 -2.24 -20.32
C GLY A 307 -7.14 -2.59 -21.58
N LEU A 308 -6.47 -3.00 -22.64
CA LEU A 308 -7.12 -3.43 -23.89
C LEU A 308 -7.96 -4.71 -23.68
N LEU A 309 -7.41 -5.71 -23.01
CA LEU A 309 -8.10 -6.97 -22.73
C LEU A 309 -9.37 -6.74 -21.92
N ILE A 310 -9.30 -5.91 -20.88
CA ILE A 310 -10.46 -5.61 -20.04
C ILE A 310 -11.52 -4.83 -20.80
N ALA A 311 -11.14 -3.87 -21.64
CA ALA A 311 -12.08 -3.14 -22.48
C ALA A 311 -12.81 -4.08 -23.46
N LEU A 312 -12.08 -5.00 -24.09
CA LEU A 312 -12.66 -5.99 -24.99
C LEU A 312 -13.55 -7.00 -24.27
N LEU A 313 -13.14 -7.50 -23.10
CA LEU A 313 -13.95 -8.38 -22.25
C LEU A 313 -15.23 -7.68 -21.79
N GLY A 314 -15.11 -6.45 -21.30
CA GLY A 314 -16.25 -5.63 -20.90
C GLY A 314 -17.23 -5.40 -22.04
N THR A 315 -16.73 -5.09 -23.23
CA THR A 315 -17.53 -4.92 -24.43
C THR A 315 -18.19 -6.24 -24.85
N ALA A 316 -17.47 -7.36 -24.81
CA ALA A 316 -18.01 -8.68 -25.15
C ALA A 316 -19.15 -9.09 -24.20
N LEU A 317 -19.00 -8.84 -22.89
CA LEU A 317 -20.05 -9.05 -21.90
C LEU A 317 -21.28 -8.17 -22.19
N ALA A 318 -21.07 -6.90 -22.51
CA ALA A 318 -22.14 -5.97 -22.83
C ALA A 318 -22.88 -6.39 -24.13
N ILE A 319 -22.15 -6.80 -25.17
CA ILE A 319 -22.72 -7.25 -26.44
C ILE A 319 -23.47 -8.58 -26.26
N SER A 320 -22.98 -9.49 -25.42
CA SER A 320 -23.61 -10.80 -25.23
C SER A 320 -25.09 -10.71 -24.82
N SER A 321 -25.42 -9.76 -23.95
CA SER A 321 -26.81 -9.51 -23.54
C SER A 321 -27.66 -8.97 -24.68
N GLN A 322 -27.09 -8.16 -25.57
CA GLN A 322 -27.79 -7.62 -26.73
C GLN A 322 -27.99 -8.67 -27.82
N ILE A 323 -26.99 -9.52 -28.05
CA ILE A 323 -27.13 -10.68 -28.97
C ILE A 323 -28.27 -11.60 -28.50
N TRP A 324 -28.32 -11.90 -27.20
CA TRP A 324 -29.39 -12.71 -26.63
C TRP A 324 -30.78 -12.08 -26.83
N GLN A 325 -30.91 -10.76 -26.74
CA GLN A 325 -32.14 -10.04 -27.03
C GLN A 325 -32.50 -10.10 -28.53
N ILE A 326 -31.51 -9.96 -29.44
CA ILE A 326 -31.71 -10.07 -30.90
C ILE A 326 -32.24 -11.45 -31.27
N THR A 327 -31.72 -12.51 -30.67
CA THR A 327 -32.13 -13.89 -30.96
C THR A 327 -33.58 -14.16 -30.56
N LYS A 328 -34.06 -13.48 -29.51
CA LYS A 328 -35.45 -13.63 -29.00
C LYS A 328 -36.47 -12.65 -29.60
N LEU A 329 -36.02 -11.73 -30.50
CA LEU A 329 -36.91 -10.77 -31.14
C LEU A 329 -37.92 -11.48 -32.09
N PRO A 330 -39.23 -11.47 -31.82
CA PRO A 330 -40.23 -11.99 -32.74
C PRO A 330 -40.34 -11.05 -33.94
N ILE A 331 -40.25 -11.60 -35.16
CA ILE A 331 -40.30 -10.84 -36.43
C ILE A 331 -41.70 -10.25 -36.63
N LEU A 332 -42.75 -10.97 -36.21
CA LEU A 332 -44.17 -10.68 -36.47
C LEU A 332 -44.90 -10.02 -35.29
N ALA A 333 -44.25 -9.73 -34.19
CA ALA A 333 -44.96 -9.12 -33.05
C ALA A 333 -45.35 -7.67 -33.38
N SER A 334 -46.67 -7.43 -33.33
CA SER A 334 -47.23 -6.08 -33.43
C SER A 334 -46.69 -5.17 -32.30
N SER A 335 -46.57 -3.89 -32.58
CA SER A 335 -46.06 -2.81 -31.68
C SER A 335 -46.98 -2.52 -30.48
N LYS A 336 -47.65 -3.56 -29.89
CA LYS A 336 -48.55 -3.34 -28.76
C LYS A 336 -47.76 -3.14 -27.44
N PRO A 337 -47.86 -1.97 -26.77
CA PRO A 337 -47.15 -1.65 -25.53
C PRO A 337 -47.44 -2.64 -24.38
N ARG A 338 -48.62 -3.26 -24.37
CA ARG A 338 -49.06 -4.20 -23.31
C ARG A 338 -48.28 -5.52 -23.26
N ALA A 339 -47.80 -6.05 -24.39
CA ALA A 339 -46.98 -7.27 -24.43
C ALA A 339 -45.62 -7.07 -23.76
N TRP A 340 -45.14 -5.85 -23.72
CA TRP A 340 -43.88 -5.45 -23.10
C TRP A 340 -43.92 -5.40 -21.57
N MET A 341 -45.06 -5.03 -20.98
CA MET A 341 -45.18 -5.01 -19.50
C MET A 341 -45.00 -6.39 -18.88
N LEU A 342 -45.41 -7.47 -19.56
CA LEU A 342 -45.27 -8.86 -19.06
C LEU A 342 -43.83 -9.34 -19.15
N VAL A 343 -43.08 -8.95 -20.18
CA VAL A 343 -41.66 -9.29 -20.34
C VAL A 343 -40.81 -8.53 -19.31
N THR A 344 -41.16 -7.27 -19.02
CA THR A 344 -40.43 -6.43 -18.10
C THR A 344 -40.54 -6.90 -16.64
N THR A 345 -41.72 -7.38 -16.23
CA THR A 345 -41.90 -7.95 -14.87
C THR A 345 -41.10 -9.25 -14.69
N SER A 346 -41.02 -10.09 -15.70
CA SER A 346 -40.19 -11.29 -15.68
C SER A 346 -38.69 -10.96 -15.60
N TYR A 347 -38.27 -9.89 -16.26
CA TYR A 347 -36.87 -9.41 -16.23
C TYR A 347 -36.47 -8.92 -14.85
N PHE A 348 -37.28 -8.11 -14.18
CA PHE A 348 -37.00 -7.64 -12.82
C PHE A 348 -36.97 -8.76 -11.79
N ASN A 349 -37.86 -9.76 -11.93
CA ASN A 349 -37.83 -10.93 -11.08
C ASN A 349 -36.57 -11.78 -11.30
N PHE A 350 -36.04 -11.85 -12.53
CA PHE A 350 -34.80 -12.53 -12.83
C PHE A 350 -33.60 -11.79 -12.23
N GLN A 351 -33.55 -10.45 -12.34
CA GLN A 351 -32.53 -9.64 -11.70
C GLN A 351 -32.53 -9.80 -10.18
N MET A 352 -33.70 -9.83 -9.55
CA MET A 352 -33.82 -10.05 -8.11
C MET A 352 -33.28 -11.43 -7.69
N LYS A 353 -33.53 -12.48 -8.48
CA LYS A 353 -32.97 -13.82 -8.24
C LYS A 353 -31.42 -13.79 -8.34
N ILE A 354 -30.88 -13.11 -9.34
CA ILE A 354 -29.40 -12.93 -9.47
C ILE A 354 -28.85 -12.21 -8.24
N ALA A 355 -29.50 -11.14 -7.80
CA ALA A 355 -29.07 -10.39 -6.61
C ALA A 355 -29.04 -11.28 -5.35
N VAL A 356 -30.08 -12.12 -5.15
CA VAL A 356 -30.10 -13.05 -4.02
C VAL A 356 -29.00 -14.11 -4.14
N VAL A 357 -28.77 -14.66 -5.34
CA VAL A 357 -27.68 -15.63 -5.57
C VAL A 357 -26.32 -15.00 -5.29
N LEU A 358 -26.09 -13.76 -5.72
CA LEU A 358 -24.83 -13.05 -5.44
C LEU A 358 -24.62 -12.81 -3.94
N LEU A 359 -25.67 -12.40 -3.23
CA LEU A 359 -25.62 -12.22 -1.77
C LEU A 359 -25.34 -13.52 -1.02
N THR A 360 -26.01 -14.60 -1.42
CA THR A 360 -25.79 -15.92 -0.79
C THR A 360 -24.40 -16.44 -1.08
N LEU A 361 -23.90 -16.28 -2.31
CA LEU A 361 -22.55 -16.70 -2.69
C LEU A 361 -21.48 -15.87 -1.95
N GLY A 362 -21.67 -14.55 -1.87
CA GLY A 362 -20.78 -13.67 -1.13
C GLY A 362 -20.75 -13.98 0.37
N GLY A 363 -21.91 -14.20 0.97
CA GLY A 363 -22.02 -14.61 2.37
C GLY A 363 -21.38 -15.98 2.64
N PHE A 364 -21.56 -16.94 1.74
CA PHE A 364 -20.96 -18.26 1.83
C PHE A 364 -19.42 -18.19 1.72
N CYS A 365 -18.93 -17.36 0.80
CA CYS A 365 -17.50 -17.11 0.66
C CYS A 365 -16.90 -16.50 1.94
N ALA A 366 -17.59 -15.57 2.58
CA ALA A 366 -17.15 -14.93 3.81
C ALA A 366 -17.16 -15.86 5.05
N ILE A 367 -17.99 -16.91 5.03
CA ILE A 367 -18.04 -17.91 6.11
C ILE A 367 -16.96 -18.99 5.93
N LEU A 368 -16.64 -19.35 4.68
CA LEU A 368 -15.72 -20.45 4.39
C LEU A 368 -14.25 -20.02 4.31
N PHE A 369 -14.01 -18.76 3.96
CA PHE A 369 -12.67 -18.24 3.76
C PHE A 369 -12.42 -17.05 4.69
N ASP A 370 -11.32 -17.12 5.41
CA ASP A 370 -10.83 -16.01 6.23
C ASP A 370 -9.92 -15.08 5.40
N GLY A 371 -9.86 -13.80 5.83
CA GLY A 371 -8.91 -12.84 5.29
C GLY A 371 -9.51 -11.77 4.39
N LEU A 372 -8.62 -10.90 3.91
CA LEU A 372 -8.99 -9.71 3.14
C LEU A 372 -9.71 -10.03 1.82
N ILE A 373 -9.31 -11.10 1.13
CA ILE A 373 -9.90 -11.50 -0.15
C ILE A 373 -11.37 -11.88 0.02
N ALA A 374 -11.70 -12.63 1.06
CA ALA A 374 -13.09 -12.99 1.37
C ALA A 374 -13.93 -11.76 1.71
N GLY A 375 -13.38 -10.82 2.48
CA GLY A 375 -14.03 -9.54 2.78
C GLY A 375 -14.33 -8.71 1.51
N PHE A 376 -13.37 -8.59 0.60
CA PHE A 376 -13.57 -7.89 -0.68
C PHE A 376 -14.57 -8.61 -1.59
N ALA A 377 -14.56 -9.95 -1.62
CA ALA A 377 -15.53 -10.73 -2.37
C ALA A 377 -16.97 -10.50 -1.84
N LEU A 378 -17.15 -10.48 -0.52
CA LEU A 378 -18.43 -10.16 0.12
C LEU A 378 -18.91 -8.74 -0.22
N LEU A 379 -18.03 -7.73 -0.06
CA LEU A 379 -18.36 -6.33 -0.37
C LEU A 379 -18.68 -6.14 -1.85
N GLY A 380 -17.90 -6.75 -2.75
CA GLY A 380 -18.15 -6.72 -4.19
C GLY A 380 -19.49 -7.38 -4.55
N ALA A 381 -19.77 -8.56 -3.97
CA ALA A 381 -21.03 -9.25 -4.16
C ALA A 381 -22.22 -8.42 -3.65
N LEU A 382 -22.10 -7.78 -2.50
CA LEU A 382 -23.13 -6.91 -1.91
C LEU A 382 -23.40 -5.68 -2.80
N LEU A 383 -22.35 -5.00 -3.29
CA LEU A 383 -22.48 -3.83 -4.15
C LEU A 383 -23.13 -4.18 -5.49
N ILE A 384 -22.68 -5.28 -6.15
CA ILE A 384 -23.24 -5.72 -7.41
C ILE A 384 -24.68 -6.20 -7.22
N ALA A 385 -24.96 -6.94 -6.15
CA ALA A 385 -26.31 -7.39 -5.83
C ALA A 385 -27.26 -6.21 -5.57
N ALA A 386 -26.82 -5.18 -4.83
CA ALA A 386 -27.60 -3.98 -4.60
C ALA A 386 -27.90 -3.23 -5.90
N ALA A 387 -26.89 -3.09 -6.78
CA ALA A 387 -27.07 -2.47 -8.09
C ALA A 387 -28.09 -3.23 -8.95
N VAL A 388 -27.94 -4.55 -9.04
CA VAL A 388 -28.85 -5.40 -9.85
C VAL A 388 -30.26 -5.44 -9.26
N ALA A 389 -30.41 -5.38 -7.93
CA ALA A 389 -31.70 -5.35 -7.26
C ALA A 389 -32.43 -4.01 -7.38
N LEU A 390 -31.69 -2.89 -7.55
CA LEU A 390 -32.23 -1.53 -7.52
C LEU A 390 -33.44 -1.32 -8.43
N PRO A 391 -33.44 -1.70 -9.73
CA PRO A 391 -34.59 -1.49 -10.60
C PRO A 391 -35.83 -2.27 -10.12
N GLY A 392 -35.63 -3.49 -9.64
CA GLY A 392 -36.70 -4.31 -9.07
C GLY A 392 -37.32 -3.71 -7.81
N LEU A 393 -36.44 -3.22 -6.89
CA LEU A 393 -36.87 -2.51 -5.67
C LEU A 393 -37.63 -1.23 -6.01
N LEU A 394 -37.13 -0.41 -6.94
CA LEU A 394 -37.82 0.80 -7.39
C LEU A 394 -39.17 0.48 -8.02
N ALA A 395 -39.24 -0.55 -8.88
CA ALA A 395 -40.51 -0.98 -9.48
C ALA A 395 -41.52 -1.42 -8.40
N TRP A 396 -41.07 -2.10 -7.36
CA TRP A 396 -41.91 -2.48 -6.22
C TRP A 396 -42.36 -1.25 -5.41
N CYS A 397 -41.44 -0.33 -5.06
CA CYS A 397 -41.78 0.91 -4.35
C CYS A 397 -42.79 1.77 -5.13
N LEU A 398 -42.58 1.97 -6.42
CA LEU A 398 -43.47 2.74 -7.28
C LEU A 398 -44.87 2.09 -7.36
N ARG A 399 -44.93 0.75 -7.37
CA ARG A 399 -46.20 0.00 -7.32
C ARG A 399 -46.93 0.23 -6.00
N GLN A 400 -46.23 0.26 -4.88
CA GLN A 400 -46.86 0.57 -3.58
C GLN A 400 -47.32 2.02 -3.50
N LEU A 401 -46.51 2.98 -3.93
CA LEU A 401 -46.87 4.41 -3.99
C LEU A 401 -48.12 4.63 -4.88
N GLN A 402 -48.19 3.95 -6.02
CA GLN A 402 -49.38 3.98 -6.88
C GLN A 402 -50.64 3.47 -6.17
N LYS A 403 -50.55 2.40 -5.35
CA LYS A 403 -51.69 1.85 -4.59
C LYS A 403 -52.20 2.82 -3.52
N TYR A 404 -51.30 3.58 -2.87
CA TYR A 404 -51.69 4.51 -1.83
C TYR A 404 -52.04 5.91 -2.35
N ALA A 405 -51.86 6.17 -3.64
CA ALA A 405 -52.17 7.47 -4.27
C ALA A 405 -53.69 7.63 -4.40
N LYS A 406 -54.29 8.53 -3.59
CA LYS A 406 -55.73 8.81 -3.60
C LYS A 406 -56.15 9.72 -4.76
N ALA A 407 -55.27 10.63 -5.22
CA ALA A 407 -55.54 11.56 -6.32
C ALA A 407 -55.16 10.92 -7.67
N PRO A 408 -56.01 11.06 -8.72
CA PRO A 408 -55.77 10.47 -10.05
C PRO A 408 -54.44 10.93 -10.67
N LEU A 409 -54.04 12.16 -10.46
CA LEU A 409 -52.80 12.75 -10.99
C LEU A 409 -51.57 12.05 -10.42
N TRP A 410 -51.54 11.80 -9.12
CA TRP A 410 -50.42 11.07 -8.47
C TRP A 410 -50.39 9.58 -8.88
N SER A 411 -51.54 8.97 -9.02
CA SER A 411 -51.62 7.59 -9.52
C SER A 411 -51.07 7.47 -10.94
N TRP A 412 -51.44 8.42 -11.81
CA TRP A 412 -50.89 8.50 -13.16
C TRP A 412 -49.38 8.76 -13.16
N PHE A 413 -48.90 9.71 -12.36
CA PHE A 413 -47.47 10.03 -12.26
C PHE A 413 -46.61 8.81 -11.87
N TRP A 414 -47.03 8.08 -10.85
CA TRP A 414 -46.31 6.88 -10.41
C TRP A 414 -46.39 5.75 -11.46
N ALA A 415 -47.49 5.62 -12.16
CA ALA A 415 -47.65 4.66 -13.24
C ALA A 415 -46.74 4.97 -14.42
N ASP A 416 -46.65 6.25 -14.82
CA ASP A 416 -45.80 6.73 -15.91
C ASP A 416 -44.32 6.54 -15.54
N THR A 417 -43.88 6.98 -14.35
CA THR A 417 -42.52 6.79 -13.85
C THR A 417 -42.12 5.32 -13.88
N ARG A 418 -43.04 4.40 -13.44
CA ARG A 418 -42.75 2.96 -13.48
C ARG A 418 -42.61 2.45 -14.91
N GLN A 419 -43.33 3.02 -15.87
CA GLN A 419 -43.25 2.62 -17.29
C GLN A 419 -41.89 3.03 -17.91
N GLN A 420 -41.30 4.12 -17.45
CA GLN A 420 -39.98 4.62 -17.91
C GLN A 420 -38.81 3.87 -17.26
N LEU A 421 -39.02 3.23 -16.10
CA LEU A 421 -38.00 2.56 -15.31
C LEU A 421 -37.13 1.56 -16.09
N PRO A 422 -37.64 0.71 -17.00
CA PRO A 422 -36.81 -0.23 -17.77
C PRO A 422 -35.75 0.45 -18.63
N GLY A 423 -36.08 1.60 -19.21
CA GLY A 423 -35.15 2.38 -20.02
C GLY A 423 -34.03 3.05 -19.19
N LEU A 424 -34.33 3.34 -17.93
CA LEU A 424 -33.40 4.00 -17.01
C LEU A 424 -32.66 3.02 -16.09
N SER A 425 -33.06 1.75 -16.06
CA SER A 425 -32.58 0.78 -15.08
C SER A 425 -31.05 0.64 -15.07
N LEU A 426 -30.41 0.58 -16.25
CA LEU A 426 -28.96 0.44 -16.38
C LEU A 426 -28.23 1.70 -15.91
N ALA A 427 -28.76 2.88 -16.24
CA ALA A 427 -28.19 4.15 -15.78
C ALA A 427 -28.27 4.29 -14.25
N LEU A 428 -29.39 3.84 -13.65
CA LEU A 428 -29.58 3.85 -12.20
C LEU A 428 -28.63 2.87 -11.49
N MET A 429 -28.41 1.66 -12.07
CA MET A 429 -27.43 0.71 -11.55
C MET A 429 -26.00 1.29 -11.59
N ALA A 430 -25.61 1.90 -12.72
CA ALA A 430 -24.30 2.55 -12.86
C ALA A 430 -24.14 3.72 -11.87
N LEU A 431 -25.18 4.54 -11.71
CA LEU A 431 -25.18 5.66 -10.77
C LEU A 431 -25.03 5.17 -9.33
N LEU A 432 -25.79 4.14 -8.93
CA LEU A 432 -25.67 3.56 -7.58
C LEU A 432 -24.25 3.08 -7.31
N LEU A 433 -23.66 2.32 -8.24
CA LEU A 433 -22.29 1.83 -8.09
C LEU A 433 -21.28 2.99 -8.01
N ALA A 434 -21.41 4.00 -8.88
CA ALA A 434 -20.51 5.15 -8.88
C ALA A 434 -20.59 5.93 -7.56
N VAL A 435 -21.79 6.20 -7.06
CA VAL A 435 -22.01 6.90 -5.79
C VAL A 435 -21.53 6.06 -4.61
N SER A 436 -21.87 4.75 -4.59
CA SER A 436 -21.42 3.84 -3.52
C SER A 436 -19.90 3.71 -3.48
N ALA A 437 -19.25 3.60 -4.65
CA ALA A 437 -17.79 3.58 -4.77
C ALA A 437 -17.18 4.87 -4.20
N ASN A 438 -17.69 6.04 -4.59
CA ASN A 438 -17.19 7.32 -4.12
C ASN A 438 -17.35 7.48 -2.60
N ILE A 439 -18.53 7.13 -2.05
CA ILE A 439 -18.76 7.15 -0.60
C ILE A 439 -17.82 6.16 0.11
N GLY A 440 -17.67 4.95 -0.42
CA GLY A 440 -16.79 3.93 0.14
C GLY A 440 -15.35 4.39 0.21
N VAL A 441 -14.81 4.93 -0.89
CA VAL A 441 -13.45 5.48 -0.96
C VAL A 441 -13.28 6.64 0.00
N SER A 442 -14.19 7.61 0.00
CA SER A 442 -14.14 8.78 0.88
C SER A 442 -14.16 8.37 2.36
N THR A 443 -15.04 7.42 2.72
CA THR A 443 -15.15 6.91 4.09
C THR A 443 -13.86 6.18 4.50
N MET A 444 -13.30 5.34 3.62
CA MET A 444 -12.05 4.63 3.87
C MET A 444 -10.89 5.60 4.09
N VAL A 445 -10.72 6.59 3.20
CA VAL A 445 -9.65 7.60 3.31
C VAL A 445 -9.81 8.40 4.61
N SER A 446 -11.03 8.81 4.95
CA SER A 446 -11.31 9.55 6.18
C SER A 446 -11.04 8.70 7.43
N SER A 447 -11.49 7.45 7.44
CA SER A 447 -11.21 6.50 8.54
C SER A 447 -9.71 6.26 8.70
N PHE A 448 -9.00 6.01 7.61
CA PHE A 448 -7.55 5.83 7.63
C PHE A 448 -6.85 7.07 8.18
N ARG A 449 -7.20 8.26 7.68
CA ARG A 449 -6.66 9.54 8.16
C ARG A 449 -6.88 9.74 9.65
N LEU A 450 -8.10 9.50 10.14
CA LEU A 450 -8.44 9.62 11.56
C LEU A 450 -7.67 8.63 12.42
N THR A 451 -7.59 7.38 11.99
CA THR A 451 -6.85 6.34 12.70
C THR A 451 -5.35 6.65 12.72
N PHE A 452 -4.80 7.06 11.59
CA PHE A 452 -3.38 7.38 11.45
C PHE A 452 -2.99 8.63 12.24
N THR A 453 -3.79 9.72 12.19
CA THR A 453 -3.52 10.90 13.02
C THR A 453 -3.63 10.58 14.50
N SER A 454 -4.62 9.79 14.92
CA SER A 454 -4.73 9.32 16.30
C SER A 454 -3.52 8.47 16.74
N PHE A 455 -3.01 7.62 15.87
CA PHE A 455 -1.80 6.84 16.11
C PHE A 455 -0.55 7.72 16.25
N LEU A 456 -0.40 8.70 15.34
CA LEU A 456 0.71 9.67 15.43
C LEU A 456 0.65 10.49 16.72
N ASP A 457 -0.53 10.91 17.15
CA ASP A 457 -0.71 11.65 18.40
C ASP A 457 -0.33 10.81 19.63
N GLN A 458 -0.55 9.50 19.59
CA GLN A 458 -0.10 8.58 20.63
C GLN A 458 1.42 8.39 20.63
N ARG A 459 2.01 8.12 19.47
CA ARG A 459 3.44 7.85 19.32
C ARG A 459 4.30 9.09 19.51
N LEU A 460 3.81 10.22 19.03
CA LEU A 460 4.48 11.51 19.12
C LEU A 460 3.92 12.35 20.28
N ALA A 461 3.57 11.73 21.39
CA ALA A 461 3.09 12.45 22.57
C ALA A 461 4.14 13.41 23.16
N PRO A 462 5.46 13.10 23.20
CA PRO A 462 6.49 14.06 23.54
C PRO A 462 6.61 15.19 22.50
N GLU A 463 6.95 16.40 22.95
CA GLU A 463 7.09 17.59 22.11
C GLU A 463 8.44 17.62 21.39
N LEU A 464 9.49 17.11 22.04
CA LEU A 464 10.82 16.97 21.49
C LEU A 464 11.33 15.54 21.63
N PHE A 465 12.06 15.11 20.62
CA PHE A 465 12.80 13.84 20.62
C PHE A 465 14.29 14.14 20.56
N LEU A 466 15.05 13.50 21.44
CA LEU A 466 16.48 13.68 21.56
C LEU A 466 17.21 12.36 21.44
N GLN A 467 18.36 12.38 20.81
CA GLN A 467 19.30 11.28 20.82
C GLN A 467 20.62 11.72 21.44
N VAL A 468 21.13 10.95 22.40
CA VAL A 468 22.42 11.20 23.05
C VAL A 468 23.47 10.20 22.59
N ALA A 469 24.72 10.64 22.54
CA ALA A 469 25.82 9.85 21.99
C ALA A 469 26.46 8.90 23.03
N ASN A 470 26.38 9.23 24.32
CA ASN A 470 27.03 8.46 25.38
C ASN A 470 26.26 8.51 26.71
N GLU A 471 26.63 7.64 27.64
CA GLU A 471 25.99 7.48 28.94
C GLU A 471 26.12 8.75 29.81
N ASP A 472 27.27 9.44 29.78
CA ASP A 472 27.47 10.68 30.55
C ASP A 472 26.49 11.79 30.14
N GLN A 473 26.21 11.92 28.83
CA GLN A 473 25.20 12.85 28.32
C GLN A 473 23.79 12.44 28.75
N SER A 474 23.49 11.14 28.75
CA SER A 474 22.20 10.60 29.20
C SER A 474 21.91 10.98 30.65
N ILE A 475 22.89 10.78 31.55
CA ILE A 475 22.77 11.09 32.98
C ILE A 475 22.62 12.61 33.19
N LYS A 476 23.48 13.41 32.54
CA LYS A 476 23.42 14.87 32.64
C LYS A 476 22.09 15.43 32.17
N LEU A 477 21.58 14.93 31.03
CA LEU A 477 20.28 15.34 30.47
C LEU A 477 19.14 15.04 31.45
N THR A 478 19.09 13.81 31.96
CA THR A 478 18.03 13.37 32.86
C THR A 478 18.01 14.21 34.15
N ASN A 479 19.17 14.41 34.79
CA ASN A 479 19.27 15.18 36.02
C ASN A 479 18.88 16.65 35.81
N PHE A 480 19.44 17.29 34.79
CA PHE A 480 19.21 18.70 34.49
C PHE A 480 17.74 19.02 34.18
N LEU A 481 17.08 18.18 33.36
CA LEU A 481 15.68 18.40 32.99
C LEU A 481 14.73 18.06 34.14
N THR A 482 15.05 17.04 34.94
CA THR A 482 14.25 16.67 36.11
C THR A 482 14.28 17.78 37.17
N GLU A 483 15.44 18.43 37.42
CA GLU A 483 15.56 19.58 38.30
C GLU A 483 14.71 20.78 37.87
N LYS A 484 14.47 20.92 36.56
CA LYS A 484 13.60 21.96 35.98
C LYS A 484 12.12 21.58 35.93
N GLY A 485 11.74 20.43 36.45
CA GLY A 485 10.35 19.96 36.47
C GLY A 485 9.80 19.55 35.12
N VAL A 486 10.67 19.22 34.17
CA VAL A 486 10.34 18.75 32.83
C VAL A 486 10.18 17.24 32.86
N GLU A 487 9.09 16.71 32.27
CA GLU A 487 8.89 15.25 32.16
C GLU A 487 9.85 14.68 31.10
N VAL A 488 10.78 13.85 31.57
CA VAL A 488 11.76 13.16 30.72
C VAL A 488 11.33 11.71 30.59
N LEU A 489 11.19 11.27 29.34
CA LEU A 489 10.74 9.92 28.96
C LEU A 489 11.91 9.18 28.30
N PRO A 490 12.75 8.48 29.10
CA PRO A 490 13.85 7.69 28.57
C PRO A 490 13.32 6.49 27.81
N LEU A 491 13.95 6.18 26.69
CA LEU A 491 13.65 5.03 25.85
C LEU A 491 14.89 4.19 25.69
N MET A 492 14.89 3.00 26.25
CA MET A 492 15.88 1.95 26.03
C MET A 492 15.33 0.94 25.05
N SER A 493 16.16 0.38 24.20
CA SER A 493 15.75 -0.67 23.28
C SER A 493 16.85 -1.71 23.06
N THR A 494 16.43 -2.95 22.88
CA THR A 494 17.29 -4.06 22.45
C THR A 494 16.47 -5.06 21.62
N GLU A 495 17.15 -5.84 20.80
CA GLU A 495 16.50 -6.91 20.06
C GLU A 495 16.55 -8.23 20.87
N THR A 496 15.43 -8.93 20.93
CA THR A 496 15.29 -10.24 21.55
C THR A 496 14.41 -11.16 20.71
N THR A 497 14.23 -12.40 21.13
CA THR A 497 13.34 -13.36 20.44
C THR A 497 12.25 -13.85 21.40
N ILE A 498 10.99 -13.77 20.96
CA ILE A 498 9.84 -14.31 21.67
C ILE A 498 9.15 -15.34 20.78
N SER A 499 8.96 -16.56 21.28
CA SER A 499 8.37 -17.66 20.51
C SER A 499 9.06 -17.85 19.13
N GLN A 500 10.37 -17.75 19.08
CA GLN A 500 11.22 -17.83 17.88
C GLN A 500 11.01 -16.67 16.86
N GLN A 501 10.27 -15.64 17.24
CA GLN A 501 10.09 -14.43 16.41
C GLN A 501 10.98 -13.31 16.95
N PRO A 502 11.69 -12.59 16.08
CA PRO A 502 12.46 -11.44 16.48
C PRO A 502 11.53 -10.30 16.90
N VAL A 503 11.78 -9.73 18.08
CA VAL A 503 11.03 -8.61 18.63
C VAL A 503 11.98 -7.54 19.17
N GLU A 504 11.53 -6.30 19.13
CA GLU A 504 12.20 -5.17 19.74
C GLU A 504 11.67 -4.97 21.16
N LEU A 505 12.52 -5.15 22.14
CA LEU A 505 12.18 -4.96 23.56
C LEU A 505 12.50 -3.53 23.95
N PHE A 506 11.48 -2.81 24.45
CA PHE A 506 11.60 -1.44 24.94
C PHE A 506 11.49 -1.38 26.45
N GLY A 507 12.40 -0.63 27.08
CA GLY A 507 12.30 -0.18 28.47
C GLY A 507 11.84 1.27 28.51
N ILE A 508 10.70 1.56 29.14
CA ILE A 508 10.15 2.91 29.25
C ILE A 508 9.87 3.28 30.69
N LYS A 509 10.00 4.58 31.00
CA LYS A 509 9.50 5.16 32.24
C LYS A 509 8.03 5.55 32.04
N ILE A 510 7.14 4.92 32.78
CA ILE A 510 5.70 5.16 32.68
C ILE A 510 5.37 6.45 33.42
N GLY A 511 5.07 7.51 32.67
CA GLY A 511 4.63 8.80 33.17
C GLY A 511 3.19 9.13 32.74
N ASP A 512 2.75 10.35 33.09
CA ASP A 512 1.42 10.84 32.75
C ASP A 512 1.23 10.96 31.25
N THR A 513 2.32 11.23 30.51
CA THR A 513 2.29 11.30 29.03
C THR A 513 1.82 9.99 28.42
N TYR A 514 2.35 8.85 28.85
CA TYR A 514 1.91 7.56 28.30
C TYR A 514 0.51 7.20 28.76
N ARG A 515 0.18 7.41 30.03
CA ARG A 515 -1.14 7.10 30.61
C ARG A 515 -2.29 7.86 29.94
N ASN A 516 -2.07 9.12 29.62
CA ASN A 516 -3.12 10.00 29.09
C ASN A 516 -3.27 9.88 27.57
N ASN A 517 -2.22 9.50 26.83
CA ASN A 517 -2.23 9.51 25.38
C ASN A 517 -2.35 8.11 24.74
N TRP A 518 -1.85 7.05 25.40
CA TRP A 518 -1.89 5.73 24.82
C TRP A 518 -3.25 5.05 24.99
N ARG A 519 -3.77 4.55 23.88
CA ARG A 519 -4.99 3.74 23.85
C ARG A 519 -4.63 2.30 23.50
N PHE A 520 -5.22 1.36 24.22
CA PHE A 520 -5.03 -0.07 23.99
C PHE A 520 -6.13 -0.60 23.07
N LEU A 521 -5.78 -1.57 22.24
CA LEU A 521 -6.74 -2.37 21.46
C LEU A 521 -7.49 -3.32 22.40
N GLU A 522 -6.74 -3.95 23.31
CA GLU A 522 -7.24 -4.83 24.32
C GLU A 522 -6.36 -4.70 25.58
N ALA A 523 -6.93 -4.74 26.76
CA ALA A 523 -6.20 -4.61 28.01
C ALA A 523 -6.99 -5.22 29.19
N ILE A 524 -6.25 -5.59 30.25
CA ILE A 524 -6.86 -5.91 31.55
C ILE A 524 -7.47 -4.66 32.20
N GLU A 525 -8.25 -4.81 33.27
CA GLU A 525 -8.94 -3.69 33.95
C GLU A 525 -8.01 -2.54 34.39
N SER A 526 -6.79 -2.82 34.83
CA SER A 526 -5.83 -1.82 35.29
C SER A 526 -4.43 -2.03 34.71
N PRO A 527 -4.25 -1.86 33.36
CA PRO A 527 -3.01 -2.25 32.71
C PRO A 527 -1.80 -1.46 33.24
N TRP A 528 -1.93 -0.15 33.36
CA TRP A 528 -0.83 0.71 33.82
C TRP A 528 -0.34 0.39 35.24
N ASN A 529 -1.23 0.05 36.14
CA ASN A 529 -0.85 -0.32 37.50
C ASN A 529 -0.12 -1.67 37.52
N THR A 530 -0.59 -2.63 36.76
CA THR A 530 0.06 -3.95 36.63
C THR A 530 1.45 -3.83 36.07
N ILE A 531 1.64 -2.98 35.04
CA ILE A 531 2.94 -2.78 34.40
C ILE A 531 3.89 -2.03 35.34
N LEU A 532 3.43 -0.98 36.03
CA LEU A 532 4.24 -0.25 37.02
C LEU A 532 4.74 -1.14 38.15
N LEU A 533 3.94 -2.10 38.55
CA LEU A 533 4.36 -3.08 39.58
C LEU A 533 5.32 -4.15 39.01
N GLY A 534 5.69 -4.07 37.76
CA GLY A 534 6.54 -5.06 37.10
C GLY A 534 5.88 -6.41 36.88
N LYS A 535 4.53 -6.50 36.92
CA LYS A 535 3.75 -7.74 36.84
C LYS A 535 3.10 -7.98 35.49
N GLY A 536 3.40 -7.16 34.48
CA GLY A 536 2.84 -7.29 33.14
C GLY A 536 3.63 -6.52 32.12
N ILE A 537 3.36 -6.83 30.85
CA ILE A 537 4.00 -6.22 29.67
C ILE A 537 2.96 -5.65 28.71
N ILE A 538 3.38 -4.71 27.86
CA ILE A 538 2.62 -4.29 26.71
C ILE A 538 3.25 -4.92 25.47
N VAL A 539 2.42 -5.43 24.57
CA VAL A 539 2.88 -5.88 23.23
C VAL A 539 2.18 -5.09 22.15
N ASN A 540 2.84 -4.90 21.00
CA ASN A 540 2.14 -4.34 19.85
C ASN A 540 1.31 -5.42 19.15
N GLU A 541 0.33 -4.99 18.35
CA GLU A 541 -0.56 -5.87 17.61
C GLU A 541 0.21 -6.86 16.70
N GLN A 542 1.34 -6.44 16.13
CA GLN A 542 2.18 -7.28 15.27
C GLN A 542 2.80 -8.44 16.05
N CYS A 543 3.33 -8.17 17.24
CA CYS A 543 3.84 -9.20 18.12
C CYS A 543 2.73 -10.18 18.52
N ALA A 544 1.58 -9.67 18.96
CA ALA A 544 0.45 -10.49 19.36
C ALA A 544 -0.04 -11.42 18.24
N ARG A 545 -0.21 -10.91 17.03
CA ARG A 545 -0.66 -11.70 15.87
C ARG A 545 0.36 -12.75 15.41
N ARG A 546 1.65 -12.43 15.41
CA ARG A 546 2.69 -13.38 14.96
C ARG A 546 2.96 -14.49 15.93
N THR A 547 2.93 -14.18 17.23
CA THR A 547 3.14 -15.16 18.29
C THR A 547 1.85 -15.88 18.68
N ASN A 548 0.69 -15.38 18.22
CA ASN A 548 -0.65 -15.81 18.62
C ASN A 548 -0.87 -15.73 20.14
N LEU A 549 -0.27 -14.72 20.77
CA LEU A 549 -0.37 -14.45 22.20
C LEU A 549 -1.12 -13.14 22.45
N TRP A 550 -2.14 -13.17 23.28
CA TRP A 550 -3.01 -12.04 23.58
C TRP A 550 -3.04 -11.67 25.06
N VAL A 551 -3.88 -10.73 25.43
CA VAL A 551 -4.04 -10.26 26.83
C VAL A 551 -4.29 -11.43 27.76
N GLY A 552 -3.47 -11.54 28.83
CA GLY A 552 -3.50 -12.63 29.81
C GLY A 552 -2.52 -13.78 29.55
N ASP A 553 -2.04 -13.93 28.32
CA ASP A 553 -1.06 -14.98 27.99
C ASP A 553 0.32 -14.66 28.55
N GLN A 554 1.08 -15.70 28.88
CA GLN A 554 2.42 -15.58 29.43
C GLN A 554 3.48 -15.50 28.32
N VAL A 555 4.37 -14.53 28.44
CA VAL A 555 5.47 -14.28 27.50
C VAL A 555 6.81 -14.44 28.21
N ALA A 556 7.65 -15.34 27.74
CA ALA A 556 9.03 -15.46 28.18
C ALA A 556 9.89 -14.39 27.48
N ILE A 557 10.37 -13.40 28.21
CA ILE A 557 11.23 -12.31 27.72
C ILE A 557 12.70 -12.78 27.70
N ASP A 558 13.07 -13.57 28.71
CA ASP A 558 14.40 -14.21 28.85
C ASP A 558 14.21 -15.61 29.42
N LEU A 559 15.26 -16.45 29.45
CA LEU A 559 15.24 -17.83 29.91
C LEU A 559 14.59 -18.02 31.30
N ASN A 560 14.69 -17.01 32.17
CA ASN A 560 14.18 -17.05 33.54
C ASN A 560 13.13 -15.98 33.86
N PHE A 561 12.65 -15.25 32.85
CA PHE A 561 11.77 -14.10 33.11
C PHE A 561 10.52 -14.17 32.23
N THR A 562 9.39 -14.49 32.84
CA THR A 562 8.09 -14.63 32.16
C THR A 562 7.07 -13.69 32.78
N LEU A 563 6.35 -12.92 31.96
CA LEU A 563 5.30 -12.00 32.39
C LEU A 563 4.05 -12.14 31.53
N PRO A 564 2.85 -11.88 32.11
CA PRO A 564 1.61 -11.85 31.34
C PRO A 564 1.50 -10.59 30.49
N ILE A 565 0.83 -10.68 29.36
CA ILE A 565 0.44 -9.53 28.54
C ILE A 565 -0.67 -8.77 29.25
N ALA A 566 -0.38 -7.56 29.69
CA ALA A 566 -1.35 -6.69 30.35
C ALA A 566 -2.17 -5.87 29.34
N ALA A 567 -1.58 -5.52 28.20
CA ALA A 567 -2.25 -4.77 27.14
C ALA A 567 -1.62 -5.00 25.77
N VAL A 568 -2.46 -4.87 24.74
CA VAL A 568 -2.05 -4.86 23.34
C VAL A 568 -2.27 -3.46 22.78
N VAL A 569 -1.23 -2.87 22.18
CA VAL A 569 -1.28 -1.53 21.57
C VAL A 569 -1.29 -1.65 20.05
N GLY A 570 -2.11 -0.83 19.39
CA GLY A 570 -2.10 -0.71 17.93
C GLY A 570 -0.80 -0.08 17.44
N ASP A 571 -0.23 -0.66 16.41
CA ASP A 571 1.03 -0.18 15.83
C ASP A 571 0.95 -0.22 14.30
N TYR A 572 0.45 0.87 13.73
CA TYR A 572 0.24 0.99 12.29
C TYR A 572 1.55 1.35 11.58
N GLY A 573 1.90 0.56 10.57
CA GLY A 573 3.08 0.82 9.75
C GLY A 573 4.41 0.30 10.33
N ASN A 574 4.41 -0.33 11.49
CA ASN A 574 5.61 -0.96 12.04
C ASN A 574 5.59 -2.48 11.77
N PRO A 575 6.52 -2.99 10.94
CA PRO A 575 6.57 -4.43 10.64
C PRO A 575 7.13 -5.27 11.79
N ARG A 576 7.77 -4.67 12.79
CA ARG A 576 8.44 -5.40 13.87
C ARG A 576 7.52 -5.67 15.05
N GLY A 577 7.65 -6.85 15.63
CA GLY A 577 7.07 -7.13 16.94
C GLY A 577 7.74 -6.27 18.00
N GLN A 578 6.95 -5.64 18.87
CA GLN A 578 7.43 -4.83 19.98
C GLN A 578 6.88 -5.33 21.29
N VAL A 579 7.76 -5.36 22.28
CA VAL A 579 7.41 -5.65 23.69
C VAL A 579 7.92 -4.52 24.54
N ILE A 580 7.09 -4.03 25.42
CA ILE A 580 7.36 -2.87 26.25
C ILE A 580 7.26 -3.27 27.71
N ILE A 581 8.33 -3.00 28.45
CA ILE A 581 8.47 -3.24 29.90
C ILE A 581 8.86 -1.94 30.61
N THR A 582 8.85 -1.94 31.93
CA THR A 582 9.36 -0.79 32.69
C THR A 582 10.87 -0.66 32.58
N GLU A 583 11.37 0.56 32.71
CA GLU A 583 12.80 0.90 32.75
C GLU A 583 13.55 0.08 33.80
N GLU A 584 12.95 -0.16 34.98
CA GLU A 584 13.57 -0.90 36.08
C GLU A 584 13.81 -2.37 35.71
N ILE A 585 12.81 -3.02 35.10
CA ILE A 585 12.96 -4.41 34.63
C ILE A 585 13.98 -4.48 33.51
N PHE A 586 13.91 -3.53 32.58
CA PHE A 586 14.86 -3.49 31.46
C PHE A 586 16.31 -3.35 31.94
N SER A 587 16.58 -2.42 32.86
CA SER A 587 17.91 -2.20 33.45
C SER A 587 18.41 -3.40 34.27
N THR A 588 17.51 -4.15 34.88
CA THR A 588 17.85 -5.40 35.58
C THR A 588 18.29 -6.50 34.61
N LEU A 589 17.60 -6.62 33.47
CA LEU A 589 17.91 -7.62 32.44
C LEU A 589 19.14 -7.23 31.61
N TYR A 590 19.30 -5.94 31.35
CA TYR A 590 20.37 -5.41 30.48
C TYR A 590 21.12 -4.24 31.14
N PRO A 591 21.92 -4.49 32.20
CA PRO A 591 22.54 -3.44 33.02
C PRO A 591 23.63 -2.63 32.29
N LYS A 592 24.07 -3.06 31.11
CA LYS A 592 25.08 -2.37 30.29
C LYS A 592 24.47 -1.41 29.25
N LEU A 593 23.14 -1.38 29.14
CA LEU A 593 22.47 -0.50 28.20
C LEU A 593 21.96 0.74 28.92
N TYR A 594 22.19 1.90 28.32
CA TYR A 594 21.73 3.19 28.81
C TYR A 594 20.64 3.78 27.89
N PRO A 595 19.78 4.69 28.36
CA PRO A 595 18.83 5.36 27.50
C PRO A 595 19.55 6.24 26.47
N ALA A 596 19.45 5.87 25.21
CA ALA A 596 20.05 6.61 24.10
C ALA A 596 19.08 7.59 23.44
N ARG A 597 17.78 7.39 23.63
CA ARG A 597 16.71 8.23 23.10
C ARG A 597 15.82 8.72 24.23
N PHE A 598 15.34 9.95 24.08
CA PHE A 598 14.49 10.60 25.06
C PHE A 598 13.34 11.32 24.39
N GLY A 599 12.13 11.19 24.96
CA GLY A 599 11.05 12.09 24.73
C GLY A 599 11.01 13.15 25.83
N ILE A 600 10.74 14.38 25.46
CA ILE A 600 10.61 15.48 26.43
C ILE A 600 9.23 16.08 26.30
N ARG A 601 8.55 16.26 27.43
CA ARG A 601 7.29 16.98 27.52
C ARG A 601 7.38 18.13 28.50
N THR A 602 7.04 19.31 28.03
CA THR A 602 7.08 20.55 28.80
C THR A 602 6.01 21.50 28.26
N ASN A 603 5.50 22.38 29.11
CA ASN A 603 4.55 23.41 28.72
C ASN A 603 5.26 24.69 28.18
N GLU A 604 6.56 24.64 28.01
CA GLU A 604 7.36 25.77 27.55
C GLU A 604 7.35 25.89 26.00
N PRO A 605 7.48 27.11 25.43
CA PRO A 605 7.60 27.27 24.00
C PRO A 605 8.82 26.54 23.43
N THR A 606 8.71 25.97 22.24
CA THR A 606 9.75 25.15 21.57
C THR A 606 11.10 25.84 21.49
N GLU A 607 11.14 27.15 21.19
CA GLU A 607 12.38 27.94 21.11
C GLU A 607 13.14 27.99 22.44
N ARG A 608 12.42 28.10 23.55
CA ARG A 608 13.02 28.10 24.90
C ARG A 608 13.53 26.73 25.29
N GLN A 609 12.87 25.68 24.82
CA GLN A 609 13.32 24.29 25.00
C GLN A 609 14.65 24.04 24.29
N TYR A 610 14.82 24.50 23.05
CA TYR A 610 16.10 24.42 22.33
C TYR A 610 17.23 25.14 23.08
N GLN A 611 16.97 26.32 23.65
CA GLN A 611 17.93 27.06 24.45
C GLN A 611 18.32 26.32 25.74
N ILE A 612 17.37 25.66 26.38
CA ILE A 612 17.61 24.87 27.60
C ILE A 612 18.49 23.65 27.28
N ILE A 613 18.21 22.95 26.18
CA ILE A 613 18.92 21.73 25.79
C ILE A 613 20.33 22.05 25.25
N SER A 614 20.49 23.16 24.54
CA SER A 614 21.81 23.59 24.06
C SER A 614 22.81 23.87 25.19
N GLN A 615 22.33 24.22 26.40
CA GLN A 615 23.19 24.41 27.58
C GLN A 615 23.89 23.12 28.05
N ILE A 616 23.39 21.96 27.66
CA ILE A 616 23.95 20.64 28.02
C ILE A 616 24.97 20.15 26.97
N GLY A 617 25.18 20.90 25.89
CA GLY A 617 26.11 20.52 24.82
C GLY A 617 25.59 19.42 23.89
N ILE A 618 24.28 19.33 23.73
CA ILE A 618 23.62 18.45 22.75
C ILE A 618 23.46 19.25 21.45
N ASP A 619 23.90 18.64 20.35
CA ASP A 619 23.88 19.26 19.03
C ASP A 619 22.43 19.48 18.56
N SER A 620 22.16 20.63 17.96
CA SER A 620 20.82 20.96 17.43
C SER A 620 20.30 19.92 16.43
N ASP A 621 21.18 19.28 15.70
CA ASP A 621 20.86 18.23 14.72
C ASP A 621 20.37 16.92 15.37
N SER A 622 20.62 16.75 16.67
CA SER A 622 20.16 15.60 17.47
C SER A 622 18.77 15.81 18.08
N ILE A 623 18.16 16.99 17.85
CA ILE A 623 16.87 17.39 18.40
C ILE A 623 15.84 17.40 17.27
N ILE A 624 14.77 16.65 17.43
CA ILE A 624 13.67 16.57 16.47
C ILE A 624 12.39 17.07 17.13
N ASP A 625 11.75 18.08 16.56
CA ASP A 625 10.48 18.63 17.04
C ASP A 625 9.30 17.78 16.53
N GLN A 626 8.32 17.58 17.39
CA GLN A 626 7.05 16.90 17.08
C GLN A 626 6.36 17.49 15.83
N LYS A 627 6.36 18.83 15.70
CA LYS A 627 5.73 19.51 14.56
C LYS A 627 6.41 19.16 13.25
N SER A 628 7.73 19.09 13.25
CA SER A 628 8.51 18.67 12.08
C SER A 628 8.17 17.23 11.66
N LEU A 629 8.04 16.32 12.67
CA LEU A 629 7.67 14.92 12.42
C LEU A 629 6.22 14.76 11.95
N LYS A 630 5.29 15.65 12.35
CA LYS A 630 3.90 15.64 11.89
C LYS A 630 3.70 16.30 10.53
N ALA A 631 4.65 17.12 10.08
CA ALA A 631 4.60 17.83 8.80
C ALA A 631 5.09 16.97 7.62
N PHE A 632 5.81 15.89 7.90
CA PHE A 632 6.17 14.85 6.93
C PHE A 632 5.04 13.84 6.79
#